data_ce2f733d0e82a8866cb1fcd342001618
#
_entry.id   ce2f733d0e82a8866cb1fcd342001618
#
_cell.length_a   1.000
_cell.length_b   1.000
_cell.length_c   1.000
_cell.angle_alpha   90.00
_cell.angle_beta   90.00
_cell.angle_gamma   90.00
#
_symmetry.space_group_name_H-M   'P 1'
#
loop_
_entity.id
_entity.type
_entity.pdbx_description
1 polymer ?
#
loop_
_entity_poly.entity_id
_entity_poly.type
_entity_poly.pdbx_seq_one_letter_code
_entity_poly.pdbx_strand_id
1 'polypeptide(L)'
;MMHSRLLVARYLLRPDGVILVSIGDHEMQNLRRLLDEVFGEENFIQCIIWKKRNGPPPDKEIGGVHEYIFAYSREREALKAYLKPRTPDDIAGFKNPDNHPKGVWEPGDLTANVKGGRYVESLNYPIKNPNTGEEHFPGTEGTNGNWRYNSADMKVLLDNNEIYFGAKGLGRPQRKRFLKELKDGTTFSTLWDSVGFNQHGSDDIETLLGSSTIFDNPKPVSLINEILKFTTRENDIVLDFFGGSGTTAQAVIELNKIDGGRREFILIQIPEFTATDSPAYNAGFKKISDITIGRTKRVIEKLKNEVQELLPNDPQRQFVDGLGFKIFKLSKSNFPRVEFAPDPDKTEAENIELLKDYIRAKEATFHFQWERETVLDEVLLRNGFILDYALTRRTEFSKNEVFLAKDAFKESLICLDAVLAPETVDYFKTHKDYFFICLELALDTTKKWNLKHHLGDKLKTF
;
A
#
# COMPACT_ATOMS: atom_id res chain seq x y z
N MET A 1 15.31 -15.43 -5.75
CA MET A 1 14.63 -14.32 -6.47
C MET A 1 13.57 -13.61 -5.62
N MET A 2 12.65 -14.30 -4.92
CA MET A 2 11.66 -13.62 -4.01
C MET A 2 12.29 -13.03 -2.76
N HIS A 3 13.26 -13.70 -2.14
CA HIS A 3 13.92 -13.24 -0.92
C HIS A 3 14.44 -11.79 -1.03
N SER A 4 15.21 -11.45 -2.07
CA SER A 4 15.73 -10.09 -2.27
C SER A 4 14.63 -9.04 -2.47
N ARG A 5 13.53 -9.38 -3.14
CA ARG A 5 12.38 -8.49 -3.32
C ARG A 5 11.66 -8.22 -1.99
N LEU A 6 11.47 -9.26 -1.18
CA LEU A 6 10.85 -9.15 0.13
C LEU A 6 11.72 -8.36 1.12
N LEU A 7 13.05 -8.52 1.07
CA LEU A 7 13.98 -7.68 1.84
C LEU A 7 13.82 -6.20 1.50
N VAL A 8 13.82 -5.85 0.20
CA VAL A 8 13.59 -4.47 -0.24
C VAL A 8 12.22 -3.98 0.23
N ALA A 9 11.16 -4.79 0.06
CA ALA A 9 9.82 -4.44 0.51
C ALA A 9 9.77 -4.14 2.01
N ARG A 10 10.44 -4.95 2.85
CA ARG A 10 10.53 -4.71 4.29
C ARG A 10 11.17 -3.34 4.61
N TYR A 11 12.25 -2.97 3.90
CA TYR A 11 12.90 -1.66 4.11
C TYR A 11 12.04 -0.47 3.68
N LEU A 12 11.20 -0.64 2.66
CA LEU A 12 10.29 0.40 2.19
C LEU A 12 9.08 0.61 3.11
N LEU A 13 8.69 -0.40 3.89
CA LEU A 13 7.57 -0.27 4.82
C LEU A 13 7.92 0.66 5.99
N ARG A 14 6.96 1.45 6.41
CA ARG A 14 7.01 2.17 7.71
C ARG A 14 6.99 1.15 8.86
N PRO A 15 7.39 1.52 10.09
CA PRO A 15 7.30 0.62 11.26
C PRO A 15 5.89 0.02 11.45
N ASP A 16 4.82 0.80 11.23
CA ASP A 16 3.42 0.37 11.30
C ASP A 16 2.88 -0.23 9.98
N GLY A 17 3.75 -0.33 8.96
CA GLY A 17 3.39 -0.83 7.63
C GLY A 17 3.14 -2.33 7.59
N VAL A 18 2.31 -2.77 6.65
CA VAL A 18 1.87 -4.15 6.48
C VAL A 18 2.14 -4.62 5.05
N ILE A 19 2.61 -5.85 4.91
CA ILE A 19 2.68 -6.56 3.64
C ILE A 19 1.65 -7.69 3.62
N LEU A 20 0.94 -7.82 2.48
CA LEU A 20 0.07 -8.95 2.22
C LEU A 20 0.53 -9.65 0.94
N VAL A 21 0.62 -10.97 1.00
CA VAL A 21 1.03 -11.78 -0.15
C VAL A 21 0.01 -12.89 -0.37
N SER A 22 -0.68 -12.84 -1.51
CA SER A 22 -1.59 -13.90 -1.92
C SER A 22 -0.84 -15.04 -2.60
N ILE A 23 -1.20 -16.28 -2.29
CA ILE A 23 -0.53 -17.48 -2.79
C ILE A 23 -1.49 -18.66 -2.90
N GLY A 24 -1.28 -19.50 -3.90
CA GLY A 24 -1.95 -20.79 -4.01
C GLY A 24 -1.32 -21.84 -3.09
N ASP A 25 -1.99 -22.99 -2.99
CA ASP A 25 -1.62 -24.09 -2.09
C ASP A 25 -0.20 -24.63 -2.34
N HIS A 26 0.23 -24.69 -3.60
CA HIS A 26 1.50 -25.31 -4.00
C HIS A 26 2.74 -24.68 -3.36
N GLU A 27 2.74 -23.37 -3.15
CA GLU A 27 3.88 -22.62 -2.64
C GLU A 27 3.63 -22.00 -1.26
N MET A 28 2.49 -22.30 -0.64
CA MET A 28 2.05 -21.71 0.60
C MET A 28 3.08 -21.87 1.72
N GLN A 29 3.60 -23.09 1.89
CA GLN A 29 4.57 -23.39 2.96
C GLN A 29 5.94 -22.74 2.71
N ASN A 30 6.40 -22.73 1.45
CA ASN A 30 7.66 -22.10 1.07
C ASN A 30 7.61 -20.59 1.29
N LEU A 31 6.50 -19.96 0.87
CA LEU A 31 6.29 -18.53 1.08
C LEU A 31 6.22 -18.18 2.57
N ARG A 32 5.52 -18.99 3.38
CA ARG A 32 5.43 -18.77 4.83
C ARG A 32 6.82 -18.75 5.49
N ARG A 33 7.66 -19.74 5.21
CA ARG A 33 9.03 -19.81 5.72
C ARG A 33 9.88 -18.61 5.28
N LEU A 34 9.75 -18.23 4.03
CA LEU A 34 10.47 -17.08 3.48
C LEU A 34 10.03 -15.75 4.14
N LEU A 35 8.75 -15.59 4.41
CA LEU A 35 8.23 -14.42 5.12
C LEU A 35 8.68 -14.40 6.59
N ASP A 36 8.68 -15.55 7.27
CA ASP A 36 9.20 -15.68 8.63
C ASP A 36 10.71 -15.33 8.69
N GLU A 37 11.50 -15.78 7.70
CA GLU A 37 12.93 -15.44 7.59
C GLU A 37 13.15 -13.93 7.37
N VAL A 38 12.38 -13.32 6.47
CA VAL A 38 12.58 -11.91 6.10
C VAL A 38 11.97 -10.95 7.11
N PHE A 39 10.76 -11.21 7.58
CA PHE A 39 10.01 -10.30 8.45
C PHE A 39 10.13 -10.62 9.94
N GLY A 40 10.44 -11.88 10.31
CA GLY A 40 10.40 -12.42 11.65
C GLY A 40 9.02 -13.04 11.98
N GLU A 41 9.02 -14.21 12.65
CA GLU A 41 7.78 -14.89 13.07
C GLU A 41 6.92 -14.02 13.99
N GLU A 42 7.55 -13.22 14.83
CA GLU A 42 6.91 -12.30 15.77
C GLU A 42 6.08 -11.22 15.08
N ASN A 43 6.42 -10.91 13.82
CA ASN A 43 5.73 -9.92 13.00
C ASN A 43 4.60 -10.49 12.16
N PHE A 44 4.35 -11.80 12.26
CA PHE A 44 3.20 -12.44 11.63
C PHE A 44 1.89 -11.91 12.22
N ILE A 45 1.00 -11.44 11.35
CA ILE A 45 -0.32 -10.98 11.75
C ILE A 45 -1.31 -12.12 11.68
N GLN A 46 -1.52 -12.67 10.46
CA GLN A 46 -2.49 -13.73 10.23
C GLN A 46 -2.36 -14.35 8.82
N CYS A 47 -2.90 -15.58 8.68
CA CYS A 47 -3.18 -16.20 7.40
C CYS A 47 -4.69 -16.09 7.12
N ILE A 48 -5.04 -15.41 6.04
CA ILE A 48 -6.42 -15.23 5.60
C ILE A 48 -6.71 -16.26 4.51
N ILE A 49 -7.86 -16.92 4.61
CA ILE A 49 -8.37 -17.86 3.61
C ILE A 49 -9.40 -17.12 2.77
N TRP A 50 -9.06 -16.89 1.50
CA TRP A 50 -9.96 -16.24 0.55
C TRP A 50 -10.59 -17.27 -0.40
N LYS A 51 -11.91 -17.33 -0.40
CA LYS A 51 -12.70 -18.15 -1.33
C LYS A 51 -12.68 -17.50 -2.72
N LYS A 52 -11.87 -18.07 -3.63
CA LYS A 52 -11.64 -17.51 -4.97
C LYS A 52 -12.67 -17.92 -6.02
N ARG A 53 -13.52 -18.91 -5.73
CA ARG A 53 -14.56 -19.44 -6.64
C ARG A 53 -15.73 -20.02 -5.86
N ASN A 54 -16.90 -20.00 -6.47
CA ASN A 54 -18.12 -20.41 -5.78
C ASN A 54 -18.18 -21.94 -5.54
N GLY A 55 -17.77 -22.73 -6.52
CA GLY A 55 -17.78 -24.20 -6.43
C GLY A 55 -16.45 -24.83 -6.85
N PRO A 56 -16.21 -26.12 -6.50
CA PRO A 56 -15.04 -26.85 -6.94
C PRO A 56 -15.05 -27.07 -8.46
N PRO A 57 -13.88 -27.18 -9.11
CA PRO A 57 -13.78 -27.56 -10.50
C PRO A 57 -14.27 -29.01 -10.68
N PRO A 58 -15.07 -29.29 -11.71
CA PRO A 58 -15.73 -30.60 -11.91
C PRO A 58 -14.75 -31.71 -12.31
N ASP A 59 -13.55 -31.38 -12.74
CA ASP A 59 -12.48 -32.28 -13.20
C ASP A 59 -11.54 -32.76 -12.10
N LYS A 60 -11.83 -32.43 -10.82
CA LYS A 60 -11.01 -32.78 -9.66
C LYS A 60 -11.81 -33.62 -8.67
N GLU A 61 -11.16 -34.64 -8.07
CA GLU A 61 -11.73 -35.41 -6.96
C GLU A 61 -11.99 -34.54 -5.73
N ILE A 62 -11.03 -33.67 -5.40
CA ILE A 62 -11.16 -32.62 -4.37
C ILE A 62 -10.70 -31.30 -5.02
N GLY A 63 -11.62 -30.41 -5.29
CA GLY A 63 -11.35 -29.15 -5.97
C GLY A 63 -11.05 -28.01 -5.02
N GLY A 64 -9.88 -27.39 -5.13
CA GLY A 64 -9.50 -26.21 -4.37
C GLY A 64 -10.36 -24.99 -4.75
N VAL A 65 -11.05 -24.41 -3.76
CA VAL A 65 -11.92 -23.24 -3.95
C VAL A 65 -11.36 -21.96 -3.33
N HIS A 66 -10.20 -22.04 -2.69
CA HIS A 66 -9.61 -20.92 -1.96
C HIS A 66 -8.12 -20.69 -2.32
N GLU A 67 -7.62 -19.59 -1.87
CA GLU A 67 -6.20 -19.20 -1.80
C GLU A 67 -5.91 -18.63 -0.43
N TYR A 68 -4.62 -18.48 -0.13
CA TYR A 68 -4.14 -17.94 1.14
C TYR A 68 -3.61 -16.53 0.94
N ILE A 69 -3.75 -15.68 1.96
CA ILE A 69 -3.15 -14.36 2.01
C ILE A 69 -2.41 -14.27 3.34
N PHE A 70 -1.08 -14.22 3.28
CA PHE A 70 -0.26 -13.98 4.45
C PHE A 70 -0.13 -12.49 4.72
N ALA A 71 -0.39 -12.08 5.96
CA ALA A 71 -0.23 -10.71 6.43
C ALA A 71 0.90 -10.65 7.46
N TYR A 72 1.87 -9.77 7.25
CA TYR A 72 2.96 -9.46 8.16
C TYR A 72 3.06 -7.95 8.36
N SER A 73 3.40 -7.52 9.57
CA SER A 73 3.82 -6.14 9.83
C SER A 73 5.33 -6.01 9.68
N ARG A 74 5.81 -4.80 9.49
CA ARG A 74 7.24 -4.54 9.65
C ARG A 74 7.67 -4.67 11.11
N GLU A 75 6.88 -4.07 12.04
CA GLU A 75 7.06 -4.14 13.49
C GLU A 75 5.70 -4.37 14.14
N ARG A 76 5.50 -5.54 14.76
CA ARG A 76 4.19 -5.95 15.30
C ARG A 76 3.68 -5.03 16.40
N GLU A 77 4.59 -4.48 17.21
CA GLU A 77 4.25 -3.58 18.31
C GLU A 77 3.81 -2.19 17.83
N ALA A 78 4.31 -1.75 16.66
CA ALA A 78 3.92 -0.49 16.05
C ALA A 78 2.57 -0.57 15.33
N LEU A 79 2.10 -1.78 15.02
CA LEU A 79 0.89 -2.00 14.25
C LEU A 79 -0.35 -1.49 14.99
N LYS A 80 -1.08 -0.60 14.34
CA LYS A 80 -2.41 -0.16 14.79
C LYS A 80 -3.46 -0.96 14.05
N ALA A 81 -4.17 -1.83 14.78
CA ALA A 81 -5.26 -2.60 14.18
C ALA A 81 -6.39 -1.67 13.70
N TYR A 82 -6.79 -1.84 12.46
CA TYR A 82 -7.99 -1.20 11.92
C TYR A 82 -9.20 -2.08 12.21
N LEU A 83 -10.30 -1.46 12.52
CA LEU A 83 -11.58 -2.12 12.62
C LEU A 83 -12.37 -1.89 11.33
N LYS A 84 -13.11 -2.89 10.92
CA LYS A 84 -14.05 -2.76 9.80
C LYS A 84 -15.20 -1.85 10.23
N PRO A 85 -15.51 -0.79 9.49
CA PRO A 85 -16.67 0.04 9.79
C PRO A 85 -17.94 -0.81 9.90
N ARG A 86 -18.80 -0.50 10.87
CA ARG A 86 -20.06 -1.22 11.01
C ARG A 86 -20.97 -0.90 9.84
N THR A 87 -21.56 -1.95 9.30
CA THR A 87 -22.63 -1.83 8.28
C THR A 87 -23.96 -1.55 8.96
N PRO A 88 -24.99 -1.08 8.22
CA PRO A 88 -26.37 -0.99 8.74
C PRO A 88 -26.85 -2.32 9.33
N ASP A 89 -26.48 -3.45 8.75
CA ASP A 89 -26.86 -4.78 9.24
C ASP A 89 -26.22 -5.11 10.60
N ASP A 90 -24.97 -4.68 10.82
CA ASP A 90 -24.26 -4.86 12.10
C ASP A 90 -24.94 -4.10 13.27
N ILE A 91 -25.72 -3.07 12.96
CA ILE A 91 -26.40 -2.23 13.96
C ILE A 91 -27.91 -2.41 13.96
N ALA A 92 -28.49 -3.16 13.03
CA ALA A 92 -29.94 -3.35 12.89
C ALA A 92 -30.60 -3.96 14.14
N GLY A 93 -29.85 -4.76 14.91
CA GLY A 93 -30.28 -5.36 16.17
C GLY A 93 -30.37 -4.37 17.35
N PHE A 94 -29.69 -3.23 17.25
CA PHE A 94 -29.63 -2.24 18.33
C PHE A 94 -30.89 -1.36 18.31
N LYS A 95 -31.65 -1.43 19.40
CA LYS A 95 -32.93 -0.66 19.59
C LYS A 95 -32.92 -0.07 20.99
N ASN A 96 -33.82 0.92 21.22
CA ASN A 96 -34.02 1.51 22.55
C ASN A 96 -35.50 1.46 22.95
N PRO A 97 -36.05 0.26 23.20
CA PRO A 97 -37.49 0.11 23.48
C PRO A 97 -37.91 0.67 24.85
N ASP A 98 -36.95 0.87 25.74
CA ASP A 98 -37.16 1.35 27.11
C ASP A 98 -36.67 2.79 27.35
N ASN A 99 -36.31 3.51 26.29
CA ASN A 99 -35.75 4.87 26.33
C ASN A 99 -34.55 5.01 27.28
N HIS A 100 -33.68 4.00 27.29
CA HIS A 100 -32.51 3.98 28.16
C HIS A 100 -31.58 5.17 27.87
N PRO A 101 -31.05 5.88 28.88
CA PRO A 101 -30.22 7.10 28.69
C PRO A 101 -28.92 6.86 27.98
N LYS A 102 -28.39 5.63 28.01
CA LYS A 102 -27.21 5.23 27.26
C LYS A 102 -27.46 5.04 25.76
N GLY A 103 -28.70 5.09 25.28
CA GLY A 103 -29.11 4.98 23.88
C GLY A 103 -29.47 3.56 23.46
N VAL A 104 -29.27 3.24 22.18
CA VAL A 104 -29.64 1.95 21.59
C VAL A 104 -28.76 0.80 22.10
N TRP A 105 -29.38 -0.37 22.31
CA TRP A 105 -28.72 -1.55 22.84
C TRP A 105 -29.30 -2.84 22.22
N GLU A 106 -28.58 -3.93 22.38
CA GLU A 106 -29.01 -5.29 22.05
C GLU A 106 -28.81 -6.22 23.26
N PRO A 107 -29.58 -7.33 23.36
CA PRO A 107 -29.35 -8.36 24.40
C PRO A 107 -27.98 -9.05 24.18
N GLY A 108 -27.18 -9.13 25.21
CA GLY A 108 -25.89 -9.81 25.25
C GLY A 108 -25.80 -10.85 26.33
N ASP A 109 -24.93 -11.83 26.15
CA ASP A 109 -24.69 -12.89 27.13
C ASP A 109 -24.07 -12.35 28.42
N LEU A 110 -24.64 -12.73 29.54
CA LEU A 110 -24.21 -12.35 30.88
C LEU A 110 -23.34 -13.42 31.54
N THR A 111 -23.26 -14.61 30.93
CA THR A 111 -22.52 -15.76 31.49
C THR A 111 -21.08 -15.78 30.97
N ALA A 112 -20.16 -16.27 31.79
CA ALA A 112 -18.79 -16.55 31.43
C ALA A 112 -18.59 -18.04 31.14
N ASN A 113 -17.67 -18.35 30.20
CA ASN A 113 -17.34 -19.72 29.87
C ASN A 113 -16.55 -20.37 31.01
N VAL A 114 -17.05 -21.49 31.56
CA VAL A 114 -16.42 -22.24 32.62
C VAL A 114 -15.64 -23.47 32.15
N LYS A 115 -15.56 -23.72 30.82
CA LYS A 115 -14.79 -24.84 30.28
C LYS A 115 -13.31 -24.71 30.65
N GLY A 116 -12.67 -25.84 30.96
CA GLY A 116 -11.25 -25.86 31.33
C GLY A 116 -10.95 -25.45 32.78
N GLY A 117 -11.89 -25.68 33.73
CA GLY A 117 -11.65 -25.48 35.18
C GLY A 117 -11.71 -24.03 35.65
N ARG A 118 -12.33 -23.15 34.85
CA ARG A 118 -12.48 -21.70 35.16
C ARG A 118 -13.71 -21.39 36.02
N TYR A 119 -14.28 -22.37 36.72
CA TYR A 119 -15.37 -22.12 37.66
C TYR A 119 -14.86 -21.34 38.88
N VAL A 120 -15.59 -20.28 39.22
CA VAL A 120 -15.31 -19.40 40.38
C VAL A 120 -16.57 -19.31 41.21
N GLU A 121 -16.52 -19.86 42.43
CA GLU A 121 -17.69 -19.97 43.34
C GLU A 121 -18.34 -18.60 43.61
N SER A 122 -17.54 -17.56 43.82
CA SER A 122 -18.03 -16.20 44.07
C SER A 122 -18.75 -15.56 42.88
N LEU A 123 -18.65 -16.14 41.68
CA LEU A 123 -19.39 -15.71 40.47
C LEU A 123 -20.64 -16.56 40.19
N ASN A 124 -20.96 -17.51 41.08
CA ASN A 124 -22.17 -18.32 41.02
C ASN A 124 -23.12 -17.92 42.15
N TYR A 125 -23.95 -16.96 41.88
CA TYR A 125 -24.94 -16.41 42.80
C TYR A 125 -26.29 -16.14 42.07
N PRO A 126 -27.44 -16.10 42.78
CA PRO A 126 -28.74 -15.84 42.15
C PRO A 126 -28.89 -14.38 41.77
N ILE A 127 -29.43 -14.16 40.57
CA ILE A 127 -30.01 -12.86 40.15
C ILE A 127 -31.51 -12.96 40.21
N LYS A 128 -32.12 -12.15 41.05
CA LYS A 128 -33.58 -12.12 41.21
C LYS A 128 -34.24 -11.26 40.12
N ASN A 129 -35.15 -11.85 39.39
CA ASN A 129 -35.94 -11.10 38.41
C ASN A 129 -36.90 -10.13 39.15
N PRO A 130 -36.84 -8.82 38.93
CA PRO A 130 -37.65 -7.85 39.64
C PRO A 130 -39.15 -7.98 39.39
N ASN A 131 -39.53 -8.57 38.22
CA ASN A 131 -40.97 -8.67 37.83
C ASN A 131 -41.61 -9.96 38.33
N THR A 132 -40.86 -11.06 38.45
CA THR A 132 -41.40 -12.39 38.84
C THR A 132 -40.99 -12.84 40.23
N GLY A 133 -39.87 -12.28 40.73
CA GLY A 133 -39.27 -12.77 41.97
C GLY A 133 -38.43 -14.05 41.77
N GLU A 134 -38.38 -14.62 40.58
CA GLU A 134 -37.65 -15.83 40.25
C GLU A 134 -36.13 -15.59 40.35
N GLU A 135 -35.39 -16.55 40.87
CA GLU A 135 -33.94 -16.51 40.98
C GLU A 135 -33.29 -17.28 39.83
N HIS A 136 -32.39 -16.63 39.12
CA HIS A 136 -31.65 -17.21 38.02
C HIS A 136 -30.18 -17.36 38.37
N PHE A 137 -29.62 -18.55 38.14
CA PHE A 137 -28.22 -18.86 38.28
C PHE A 137 -27.51 -18.88 36.91
N PRO A 138 -26.17 -18.69 36.85
CA PRO A 138 -25.43 -18.59 35.58
C PRO A 138 -25.37 -19.88 34.76
N GLY A 139 -25.59 -21.05 35.39
CA GLY A 139 -25.65 -22.35 34.72
C GLY A 139 -27.07 -22.71 34.27
N THR A 140 -27.20 -23.85 33.62
CA THR A 140 -28.47 -24.58 33.47
C THR A 140 -28.65 -25.55 34.67
N GLU A 141 -29.86 -26.03 34.88
CA GLU A 141 -30.15 -26.96 35.98
C GLU A 141 -29.17 -28.15 35.99
N GLY A 142 -28.46 -28.34 37.10
CA GLY A 142 -27.42 -29.36 37.24
C GLY A 142 -26.02 -29.02 36.71
N THR A 143 -25.79 -27.80 36.24
CA THR A 143 -24.47 -27.34 35.76
C THR A 143 -23.99 -26.11 36.50
N ASN A 144 -22.68 -26.08 36.84
CA ASN A 144 -22.04 -24.90 37.39
C ASN A 144 -21.77 -23.88 36.28
N GLY A 145 -22.01 -22.60 36.58
CA GLY A 145 -21.72 -21.49 35.69
C GLY A 145 -21.12 -20.30 36.45
N ASN A 146 -20.59 -19.35 35.71
CA ASN A 146 -20.16 -18.05 36.23
C ASN A 146 -20.91 -16.92 35.57
N TRP A 147 -21.34 -15.93 36.35
CA TRP A 147 -21.62 -14.62 35.78
C TRP A 147 -20.31 -13.93 35.37
N ARG A 148 -20.38 -13.02 34.42
CA ARG A 148 -19.21 -12.19 33.98
C ARG A 148 -18.85 -11.12 35.00
N TYR A 149 -19.74 -10.79 35.91
CA TYR A 149 -19.61 -9.75 36.92
C TYR A 149 -19.72 -10.35 38.33
N ASN A 150 -19.05 -9.75 39.28
CA ASN A 150 -19.25 -10.07 40.68
C ASN A 150 -20.60 -9.52 41.19
N SER A 151 -21.07 -9.90 42.35
CA SER A 151 -22.37 -9.52 42.87
C SER A 151 -22.53 -8.01 43.10
N ALA A 152 -21.44 -7.29 43.45
CA ALA A 152 -21.46 -5.86 43.65
C ALA A 152 -21.66 -5.09 42.31
N ASP A 153 -20.86 -5.45 41.30
CA ASP A 153 -20.98 -4.89 39.94
C ASP A 153 -22.34 -5.25 39.33
N MET A 154 -22.83 -6.47 39.53
CA MET A 154 -24.16 -6.88 39.06
C MET A 154 -25.28 -6.02 39.65
N LYS A 155 -25.16 -5.71 40.95
CA LYS A 155 -26.13 -4.81 41.61
C LYS A 155 -26.16 -3.42 40.92
N VAL A 156 -24.97 -2.86 40.63
CA VAL A 156 -24.87 -1.60 39.89
C VAL A 156 -25.54 -1.68 38.53
N LEU A 157 -25.35 -2.80 37.81
CA LEU A 157 -26.04 -2.99 36.53
C LEU A 157 -27.56 -3.08 36.62
N LEU A 158 -28.07 -3.73 37.69
CA LEU A 158 -29.48 -3.81 37.96
C LEU A 158 -30.05 -2.43 38.32
N ASP A 159 -29.37 -1.70 39.21
CA ASP A 159 -29.79 -0.37 39.67
C ASP A 159 -29.82 0.65 38.51
N ASN A 160 -28.91 0.49 37.54
CA ASN A 160 -28.82 1.31 36.33
C ASN A 160 -29.76 0.83 35.19
N ASN A 161 -30.62 -0.15 35.42
CA ASN A 161 -31.46 -0.75 34.39
C ASN A 161 -30.68 -1.32 33.17
N GLU A 162 -29.51 -1.87 33.40
CA GLU A 162 -28.63 -2.40 32.35
C GLU A 162 -28.78 -3.94 32.17
N ILE A 163 -29.67 -4.57 32.91
CA ILE A 163 -30.04 -5.98 32.78
C ILE A 163 -31.42 -6.11 32.14
N TYR A 164 -31.54 -6.96 31.14
CA TYR A 164 -32.74 -7.21 30.36
C TYR A 164 -33.29 -8.61 30.66
N PHE A 165 -34.58 -8.72 30.98
CA PHE A 165 -35.25 -9.96 31.29
C PHE A 165 -36.21 -10.44 30.19
N GLY A 166 -35.88 -10.17 28.93
CA GLY A 166 -36.73 -10.49 27.77
C GLY A 166 -37.84 -9.47 27.54
N ALA A 167 -38.51 -9.52 26.37
CA ALA A 167 -39.50 -8.54 25.94
C ALA A 167 -40.67 -8.39 26.89
N LYS A 168 -41.04 -9.46 27.61
CA LYS A 168 -42.10 -9.47 28.61
C LYS A 168 -41.63 -9.30 30.06
N GLY A 169 -40.32 -9.14 30.25
CA GLY A 169 -39.69 -9.05 31.57
C GLY A 169 -39.69 -10.37 32.37
N LEU A 170 -39.95 -11.50 31.73
CA LEU A 170 -40.14 -12.82 32.40
C LEU A 170 -38.97 -13.79 32.09
N GLY A 171 -38.00 -13.36 31.28
CA GLY A 171 -36.89 -14.22 30.83
C GLY A 171 -35.67 -14.22 31.75
N ARG A 172 -34.68 -15.01 31.38
CA ARG A 172 -33.37 -15.01 32.04
C ARG A 172 -32.65 -13.67 31.88
N PRO A 173 -31.83 -13.27 32.85
CA PRO A 173 -31.07 -12.00 32.76
C PRO A 173 -30.07 -12.02 31.61
N GLN A 174 -30.04 -10.94 30.83
CA GLN A 174 -29.09 -10.65 29.76
C GLN A 174 -28.52 -9.24 29.95
N ARG A 175 -27.29 -9.00 29.51
CA ARG A 175 -26.69 -7.66 29.55
C ARG A 175 -27.22 -6.80 28.41
N LYS A 176 -27.66 -5.59 28.66
CA LYS A 176 -27.86 -4.60 27.59
C LYS A 176 -26.51 -4.14 27.08
N ARG A 177 -26.16 -4.51 25.84
CA ARG A 177 -24.92 -4.08 25.17
C ARG A 177 -25.22 -2.79 24.41
N PHE A 178 -24.71 -1.68 24.87
CA PHE A 178 -24.95 -0.39 24.25
C PHE A 178 -24.03 -0.15 23.07
N LEU A 179 -24.59 0.32 21.94
CA LEU A 179 -23.82 0.58 20.73
C LEU A 179 -22.68 1.58 21.00
N LYS A 180 -22.93 2.63 21.77
CA LYS A 180 -21.94 3.65 22.12
C LYS A 180 -20.78 3.17 23.00
N GLU A 181 -20.92 2.01 23.68
CA GLU A 181 -19.87 1.40 24.50
C GLU A 181 -19.00 0.43 23.70
N LEU A 182 -19.38 0.14 22.46
CA LEU A 182 -18.61 -0.72 21.58
C LEU A 182 -17.47 0.07 20.93
N LYS A 183 -16.41 -0.66 20.53
CA LYS A 183 -15.35 -0.09 19.68
C LYS A 183 -15.95 0.40 18.36
N ASP A 184 -15.32 1.39 17.75
CA ASP A 184 -15.73 1.94 16.43
C ASP A 184 -15.43 0.94 15.30
N GLY A 185 -16.23 -0.11 15.20
CA GLY A 185 -16.12 -1.12 14.16
C GLY A 185 -16.08 -2.56 14.69
N THR A 186 -15.90 -3.48 13.77
CA THR A 186 -15.80 -4.93 14.00
C THR A 186 -14.44 -5.45 13.60
N THR A 187 -14.02 -6.59 14.17
CA THR A 187 -12.76 -7.24 13.80
C THR A 187 -12.91 -7.94 12.45
N PHE A 188 -11.88 -7.85 11.60
CA PHE A 188 -11.83 -8.62 10.35
C PHE A 188 -11.75 -10.12 10.63
N SER A 189 -12.50 -10.91 9.86
CA SER A 189 -12.42 -12.37 9.89
C SER A 189 -11.18 -12.85 9.13
N THR A 190 -10.69 -14.03 9.46
CA THR A 190 -9.67 -14.75 8.67
C THR A 190 -10.28 -15.57 7.52
N LEU A 191 -11.59 -15.77 7.51
CA LEU A 191 -12.31 -16.44 6.43
C LEU A 191 -13.05 -15.39 5.59
N TRP A 192 -12.63 -15.25 4.33
CA TRP A 192 -13.17 -14.33 3.35
C TRP A 192 -13.90 -15.11 2.24
N ASP A 193 -15.16 -15.47 2.50
CA ASP A 193 -16.00 -16.28 1.61
C ASP A 193 -16.96 -15.45 0.73
N SER A 194 -17.10 -14.17 1.03
CA SER A 194 -18.04 -13.25 0.37
C SER A 194 -17.38 -11.99 -0.23
N VAL A 195 -16.05 -11.91 -0.24
CA VAL A 195 -15.29 -10.72 -0.65
C VAL A 195 -15.21 -10.56 -2.18
N GLY A 196 -15.65 -11.56 -2.93
CA GLY A 196 -15.59 -11.62 -4.40
C GLY A 196 -14.76 -12.80 -4.88
N PHE A 197 -15.01 -13.21 -6.12
CA PHE A 197 -14.38 -14.37 -6.76
C PHE A 197 -13.48 -13.93 -7.92
N ASN A 198 -12.62 -14.82 -8.41
CA ASN A 198 -11.80 -14.58 -9.61
C ASN A 198 -12.64 -14.14 -10.81
N GLN A 199 -13.88 -14.68 -10.96
CA GLN A 199 -14.78 -14.29 -12.04
C GLN A 199 -15.02 -12.78 -12.03
N HIS A 200 -15.26 -12.15 -10.86
CA HIS A 200 -15.45 -10.71 -10.78
C HIS A 200 -14.23 -9.93 -11.27
N GLY A 201 -13.02 -10.46 -11.05
CA GLY A 201 -11.81 -9.83 -11.61
C GLY A 201 -11.78 -9.88 -13.15
N SER A 202 -12.26 -10.97 -13.74
CA SER A 202 -12.41 -11.10 -15.20
C SER A 202 -13.51 -10.18 -15.75
N ASP A 203 -14.63 -10.05 -15.02
CA ASP A 203 -15.73 -9.15 -15.37
C ASP A 203 -15.29 -7.67 -15.30
N ASP A 204 -14.44 -7.32 -14.30
CA ASP A 204 -13.82 -5.99 -14.18
C ASP A 204 -12.95 -5.66 -15.42
N ILE A 205 -12.14 -6.64 -15.89
CA ILE A 205 -11.31 -6.49 -17.09
C ILE A 205 -12.18 -6.35 -18.32
N GLU A 206 -13.19 -7.17 -18.48
CA GLU A 206 -14.12 -7.11 -19.62
C GLU A 206 -14.81 -5.74 -19.70
N THR A 207 -15.31 -5.25 -18.56
CA THR A 207 -15.97 -3.95 -18.49
C THR A 207 -15.07 -2.81 -18.91
N LEU A 208 -13.79 -2.84 -18.53
CA LEU A 208 -12.84 -1.76 -18.78
C LEU A 208 -12.10 -1.91 -20.12
N LEU A 209 -11.72 -3.12 -20.49
CA LEU A 209 -10.85 -3.37 -21.63
C LEU A 209 -11.56 -4.04 -22.82
N GLY A 210 -12.82 -4.47 -22.63
CA GLY A 210 -13.68 -5.01 -23.69
C GLY A 210 -13.61 -6.53 -23.86
N SER A 211 -12.75 -7.25 -23.12
CA SER A 211 -12.72 -8.72 -23.09
C SER A 211 -12.08 -9.24 -21.81
N SER A 212 -12.71 -10.23 -21.20
CA SER A 212 -12.22 -10.92 -19.99
C SER A 212 -10.93 -11.73 -20.22
N THR A 213 -10.60 -12.04 -21.48
CA THR A 213 -9.43 -12.85 -21.85
C THR A 213 -8.15 -12.03 -22.06
N ILE A 214 -8.18 -10.71 -21.86
CA ILE A 214 -7.00 -9.83 -21.99
C ILE A 214 -5.96 -10.13 -20.93
N PHE A 215 -6.39 -10.57 -19.74
CA PHE A 215 -5.48 -10.92 -18.66
C PHE A 215 -5.96 -12.15 -17.89
N ASP A 216 -5.06 -13.11 -17.66
CA ASP A 216 -5.38 -14.36 -16.98
C ASP A 216 -5.47 -14.19 -15.47
N ASN A 217 -6.59 -14.64 -14.89
CA ASN A 217 -6.82 -14.68 -13.44
C ASN A 217 -6.58 -13.34 -12.70
N PRO A 218 -7.15 -12.22 -13.16
CA PRO A 218 -7.01 -10.95 -12.44
C PRO A 218 -7.69 -11.07 -11.07
N LYS A 219 -7.07 -10.49 -10.05
CA LYS A 219 -7.72 -10.41 -8.74
C LYS A 219 -8.90 -9.43 -8.81
N PRO A 220 -10.02 -9.71 -8.14
CA PRO A 220 -11.16 -8.79 -8.13
C PRO A 220 -10.85 -7.52 -7.32
N VAL A 221 -11.39 -6.40 -7.76
CA VAL A 221 -11.24 -5.11 -7.06
C VAL A 221 -11.77 -5.18 -5.64
N SER A 222 -12.86 -5.91 -5.41
CA SER A 222 -13.46 -6.10 -4.09
C SER A 222 -12.49 -6.75 -3.09
N LEU A 223 -11.65 -7.69 -3.51
CA LEU A 223 -10.62 -8.29 -2.67
C LEU A 223 -9.57 -7.25 -2.24
N ILE A 224 -9.08 -6.48 -3.19
CA ILE A 224 -8.06 -5.46 -2.89
C ILE A 224 -8.66 -4.36 -2.01
N ASN A 225 -9.91 -3.95 -2.24
CA ASN A 225 -10.62 -3.00 -1.39
C ASN A 225 -10.75 -3.51 0.06
N GLU A 226 -11.05 -4.79 0.27
CA GLU A 226 -11.12 -5.36 1.63
C GLU A 226 -9.72 -5.36 2.30
N ILE A 227 -8.66 -5.66 1.54
CA ILE A 227 -7.26 -5.53 2.00
C ILE A 227 -6.96 -4.08 2.40
N LEU A 228 -7.27 -3.10 1.56
CA LEU A 228 -6.99 -1.70 1.81
C LEU A 228 -7.71 -1.16 3.05
N LYS A 229 -8.97 -1.53 3.26
CA LYS A 229 -9.73 -1.18 4.47
C LYS A 229 -9.09 -1.71 5.74
N PHE A 230 -8.45 -2.88 5.67
CA PHE A 230 -7.75 -3.50 6.79
C PHE A 230 -6.39 -2.87 7.06
N THR A 231 -5.69 -2.35 6.04
CA THR A 231 -4.27 -2.03 6.11
C THR A 231 -3.91 -0.58 5.90
N THR A 232 -4.83 0.25 5.38
CA THR A 232 -4.51 1.63 5.00
C THR A 232 -5.39 2.68 5.66
N ARG A 233 -4.82 3.88 5.83
CA ARG A 233 -5.52 5.12 6.15
C ARG A 233 -5.62 6.01 4.93
N GLU A 234 -6.33 7.12 5.09
CA GLU A 234 -6.69 8.08 4.03
C GLU A 234 -5.51 8.65 3.22
N ASN A 235 -4.29 8.69 3.76
CA ASN A 235 -3.12 9.29 3.11
C ASN A 235 -1.94 8.31 2.97
N ASP A 236 -2.19 7.00 3.02
CA ASP A 236 -1.14 6.00 2.91
C ASP A 236 -0.74 5.75 1.45
N ILE A 237 0.51 5.28 1.27
CA ILE A 237 1.04 4.85 -0.01
C ILE A 237 0.89 3.33 -0.10
N VAL A 238 0.29 2.87 -1.20
CA VAL A 238 0.09 1.45 -1.52
C VAL A 238 1.08 1.04 -2.59
N LEU A 239 2.02 0.15 -2.24
CA LEU A 239 2.99 -0.39 -3.19
C LEU A 239 2.59 -1.81 -3.60
N ASP A 240 2.39 -2.02 -4.90
CA ASP A 240 2.20 -3.35 -5.50
C ASP A 240 3.32 -3.60 -6.51
N PHE A 241 4.29 -4.44 -6.13
CA PHE A 241 5.43 -4.75 -6.99
C PHE A 241 5.22 -5.98 -7.90
N PHE A 242 3.97 -6.41 -8.05
CA PHE A 242 3.47 -7.35 -9.05
C PHE A 242 2.18 -6.80 -9.68
N GLY A 243 2.23 -5.57 -10.20
CA GLY A 243 1.07 -4.80 -10.63
C GLY A 243 0.08 -5.51 -11.57
N GLY A 244 0.54 -6.50 -12.31
CA GLY A 244 -0.29 -7.38 -13.15
C GLY A 244 -1.25 -6.61 -14.04
N SER A 245 -2.55 -6.84 -13.88
CA SER A 245 -3.59 -6.12 -14.62
C SER A 245 -3.90 -4.71 -14.10
N GLY A 246 -3.26 -4.25 -12.99
CA GLY A 246 -3.52 -2.93 -12.42
C GLY A 246 -4.72 -2.86 -11.47
N THR A 247 -5.17 -3.98 -10.92
CA THR A 247 -6.31 -4.03 -9.98
C THR A 247 -6.11 -3.13 -8.76
N THR A 248 -4.89 -3.08 -8.24
CA THR A 248 -4.57 -2.27 -7.05
C THR A 248 -4.76 -0.77 -7.30
N ALA A 249 -4.37 -0.26 -8.49
CA ALA A 249 -4.62 1.14 -8.84
C ALA A 249 -6.12 1.45 -8.87
N GLN A 250 -6.93 0.59 -9.51
CA GLN A 250 -8.39 0.75 -9.54
C GLN A 250 -8.97 0.75 -8.12
N ALA A 251 -8.58 -0.20 -7.29
CA ALA A 251 -9.07 -0.30 -5.91
C ALA A 251 -8.74 0.95 -5.08
N VAL A 252 -7.52 1.48 -5.19
CA VAL A 252 -7.12 2.71 -4.48
C VAL A 252 -7.95 3.91 -4.95
N ILE A 253 -8.11 4.08 -6.26
CA ILE A 253 -8.90 5.19 -6.82
C ILE A 253 -10.37 5.10 -6.38
N GLU A 254 -10.99 3.91 -6.48
CA GLU A 254 -12.39 3.71 -6.09
C GLU A 254 -12.60 3.88 -4.57
N LEU A 255 -11.67 3.39 -3.75
CA LEU A 255 -11.77 3.56 -2.30
C LEU A 255 -11.65 5.03 -1.89
N ASN A 256 -10.71 5.78 -2.49
CA ASN A 256 -10.59 7.22 -2.26
C ASN A 256 -11.86 7.98 -2.66
N LYS A 257 -12.53 7.58 -3.75
CA LYS A 257 -13.82 8.15 -4.14
C LYS A 257 -14.92 7.91 -3.09
N ILE A 258 -14.89 6.72 -2.46
CA ILE A 258 -15.92 6.32 -1.47
C ILE A 258 -15.74 7.03 -0.13
N ASP A 259 -14.51 7.09 0.38
CA ASP A 259 -14.20 7.57 1.74
C ASP A 259 -13.57 8.97 1.80
N GLY A 260 -13.33 9.61 0.63
CA GLY A 260 -12.69 10.92 0.54
C GLY A 260 -11.18 10.89 0.81
N GLY A 261 -10.58 9.71 0.85
CA GLY A 261 -9.15 9.52 1.08
C GLY A 261 -8.28 10.05 -0.06
N ARG A 262 -6.99 10.15 0.23
CA ARG A 262 -5.94 10.60 -0.71
C ARG A 262 -4.80 9.59 -0.76
N ARG A 263 -5.14 8.27 -0.70
CA ARG A 263 -4.14 7.22 -0.85
C ARG A 263 -3.47 7.33 -2.21
N GLU A 264 -2.18 7.12 -2.23
CA GLU A 264 -1.40 7.04 -3.46
C GLU A 264 -1.08 5.58 -3.78
N PHE A 265 -0.87 5.26 -5.05
CA PHE A 265 -0.43 3.94 -5.47
C PHE A 265 0.86 3.98 -6.25
N ILE A 266 1.70 2.97 -6.06
CA ILE A 266 2.90 2.69 -6.85
C ILE A 266 2.77 1.27 -7.36
N LEU A 267 2.67 1.09 -8.68
CA LEU A 267 2.66 -0.22 -9.32
C LEU A 267 3.99 -0.48 -10.01
N ILE A 268 4.59 -1.62 -9.76
CA ILE A 268 5.78 -2.09 -10.48
C ILE A 268 5.39 -3.32 -11.28
N GLN A 269 5.58 -3.24 -12.61
CA GLN A 269 5.32 -4.35 -13.51
C GLN A 269 6.49 -4.55 -14.49
N ILE A 270 7.02 -5.76 -14.53
CA ILE A 270 8.01 -6.15 -15.53
C ILE A 270 7.33 -6.09 -16.91
N PRO A 271 7.96 -5.44 -17.91
CA PRO A 271 7.37 -5.27 -19.24
C PRO A 271 7.52 -6.54 -20.09
N GLU A 272 7.04 -7.68 -19.59
CA GLU A 272 6.99 -8.94 -20.32
C GLU A 272 6.10 -8.82 -21.55
N PHE A 273 6.54 -9.37 -22.69
CA PHE A 273 5.75 -9.35 -23.91
C PHE A 273 4.57 -10.31 -23.80
N THR A 274 3.42 -9.89 -24.30
CA THR A 274 2.27 -10.75 -24.51
C THR A 274 2.51 -11.65 -25.72
N ALA A 275 1.96 -12.87 -25.70
CA ALA A 275 2.08 -13.78 -26.85
C ALA A 275 1.39 -13.15 -28.08
N THR A 276 2.01 -13.27 -29.25
CA THR A 276 1.56 -12.61 -30.49
C THR A 276 0.20 -13.08 -30.98
N ASP A 277 -0.24 -14.25 -30.55
CA ASP A 277 -1.56 -14.85 -30.82
C ASP A 277 -2.57 -14.61 -29.69
N SER A 278 -2.17 -13.94 -28.60
CA SER A 278 -3.03 -13.71 -27.45
C SER A 278 -4.11 -12.65 -27.71
N PRO A 279 -5.25 -12.73 -27.02
CA PRO A 279 -6.26 -11.68 -27.06
C PRO A 279 -5.72 -10.31 -26.65
N ALA A 280 -4.79 -10.27 -25.68
CA ALA A 280 -4.14 -9.04 -25.25
C ALA A 280 -3.34 -8.37 -26.39
N TYR A 281 -2.53 -9.15 -27.12
CA TYR A 281 -1.77 -8.62 -28.25
C TYR A 281 -2.68 -8.09 -29.37
N ASN A 282 -3.75 -8.83 -29.69
CA ASN A 282 -4.74 -8.44 -30.69
C ASN A 282 -5.51 -7.18 -30.29
N ALA A 283 -5.71 -6.95 -28.98
CA ALA A 283 -6.29 -5.72 -28.45
C ALA A 283 -5.30 -4.55 -28.36
N GLY A 284 -4.05 -4.72 -28.82
CA GLY A 284 -3.02 -3.68 -28.86
C GLY A 284 -2.10 -3.61 -27.65
N PHE A 285 -2.27 -4.49 -26.67
CA PHE A 285 -1.40 -4.57 -25.49
C PHE A 285 -0.23 -5.53 -25.78
N LYS A 286 0.91 -4.97 -26.18
CA LYS A 286 2.11 -5.75 -26.51
C LYS A 286 2.90 -6.23 -25.32
N LYS A 287 2.67 -5.63 -24.16
CA LYS A 287 3.31 -5.96 -22.88
C LYS A 287 2.29 -6.02 -21.76
N ILE A 288 2.59 -6.78 -20.73
CA ILE A 288 1.75 -6.83 -19.50
C ILE A 288 1.61 -5.44 -18.89
N SER A 289 2.69 -4.64 -18.87
CA SER A 289 2.64 -3.26 -18.38
C SER A 289 1.68 -2.35 -19.18
N ASP A 290 1.45 -2.63 -20.47
CA ASP A 290 0.50 -1.87 -21.28
C ASP A 290 -0.94 -2.12 -20.80
N ILE A 291 -1.24 -3.34 -20.34
CA ILE A 291 -2.54 -3.69 -19.74
C ILE A 291 -2.74 -2.92 -18.43
N THR A 292 -1.72 -2.92 -17.56
CA THR A 292 -1.72 -2.16 -16.29
C THR A 292 -2.03 -0.68 -16.53
N ILE A 293 -1.31 -0.06 -17.47
CA ILE A 293 -1.49 1.34 -17.85
C ILE A 293 -2.86 1.58 -18.47
N GLY A 294 -3.27 0.72 -19.40
CA GLY A 294 -4.54 0.81 -20.11
C GLY A 294 -5.74 0.75 -19.17
N ARG A 295 -5.74 -0.19 -18.21
CA ARG A 295 -6.78 -0.30 -17.18
C ARG A 295 -6.84 0.96 -16.34
N THR A 296 -5.71 1.42 -15.81
CA THR A 296 -5.66 2.62 -14.96
C THR A 296 -6.20 3.86 -15.68
N LYS A 297 -5.83 4.06 -16.96
CA LYS A 297 -6.36 5.14 -17.79
C LYS A 297 -7.88 5.05 -17.93
N ARG A 298 -8.41 3.86 -18.26
CA ARG A 298 -9.85 3.69 -18.48
C ARG A 298 -10.67 3.81 -17.20
N VAL A 299 -10.12 3.44 -16.05
CA VAL A 299 -10.76 3.74 -14.74
C VAL A 299 -10.92 5.24 -14.55
N ILE A 300 -9.87 6.01 -14.78
CA ILE A 300 -9.91 7.48 -14.65
C ILE A 300 -10.89 8.09 -15.67
N GLU A 301 -10.86 7.64 -16.93
CA GLU A 301 -11.77 8.09 -17.99
C GLU A 301 -13.24 7.79 -17.63
N LYS A 302 -13.53 6.59 -17.16
CA LYS A 302 -14.87 6.19 -16.68
C LYS A 302 -15.36 7.14 -15.59
N LEU A 303 -14.53 7.40 -14.58
CA LEU A 303 -14.88 8.30 -13.48
C LEU A 303 -15.08 9.75 -13.97
N LYS A 304 -14.27 10.22 -14.90
CA LYS A 304 -14.45 11.55 -15.52
C LYS A 304 -15.79 11.67 -16.25
N ASN A 305 -16.19 10.62 -16.95
CA ASN A 305 -17.48 10.61 -17.64
C ASN A 305 -18.66 10.61 -16.65
N GLU A 306 -18.54 9.91 -15.51
CA GLU A 306 -19.58 9.87 -14.47
C GLU A 306 -19.85 11.24 -13.83
N VAL A 307 -18.86 12.13 -13.78
CA VAL A 307 -18.97 13.44 -13.12
C VAL A 307 -19.12 14.61 -14.09
N GLN A 308 -19.26 14.36 -15.41
CA GLN A 308 -19.34 15.42 -16.44
C GLN A 308 -20.47 16.43 -16.20
N GLU A 309 -21.63 15.94 -15.73
CA GLU A 309 -22.81 16.76 -15.50
C GLU A 309 -22.80 17.49 -14.14
N LEU A 310 -21.83 17.16 -13.26
CA LEU A 310 -21.72 17.84 -11.96
C LEU A 310 -21.12 19.24 -12.11
N LEU A 311 -21.45 20.12 -11.17
CA LEU A 311 -20.89 21.47 -11.14
C LEU A 311 -19.37 21.44 -10.89
N PRO A 312 -18.59 22.43 -11.38
CA PRO A 312 -17.13 22.46 -11.20
C PRO A 312 -16.66 22.49 -9.74
N ASN A 313 -17.49 22.99 -8.84
CA ASN A 313 -17.22 23.03 -7.39
C ASN A 313 -17.78 21.84 -6.62
N ASP A 314 -18.38 20.86 -7.29
CA ASP A 314 -18.80 19.62 -6.67
C ASP A 314 -17.55 18.84 -6.18
N PRO A 315 -17.53 18.37 -4.92
CA PRO A 315 -16.38 17.65 -4.36
C PRO A 315 -15.99 16.40 -5.16
N GLN A 316 -16.98 15.67 -5.72
CA GLN A 316 -16.69 14.47 -6.52
C GLN A 316 -16.02 14.85 -7.84
N ARG A 317 -16.47 15.93 -8.48
CA ARG A 317 -15.84 16.44 -9.70
C ARG A 317 -14.43 16.93 -9.43
N GLN A 318 -14.20 17.68 -8.37
CA GLN A 318 -12.87 18.15 -7.99
C GLN A 318 -11.91 17.00 -7.70
N PHE A 319 -12.40 15.96 -7.02
CA PHE A 319 -11.60 14.74 -6.81
C PHE A 319 -11.20 14.11 -8.14
N VAL A 320 -12.15 13.91 -9.05
CA VAL A 320 -11.90 13.23 -10.33
C VAL A 320 -11.05 14.07 -11.28
N ASP A 321 -11.24 15.39 -11.31
CA ASP A 321 -10.41 16.31 -12.12
C ASP A 321 -8.94 16.31 -11.67
N GLY A 322 -8.67 16.02 -10.39
CA GLY A 322 -7.32 15.86 -9.85
C GLY A 322 -6.69 14.48 -10.09
N LEU A 323 -7.44 13.51 -10.64
CA LEU A 323 -6.92 12.15 -10.86
C LEU A 323 -5.93 12.11 -12.03
N GLY A 324 -4.80 11.48 -11.77
CA GLY A 324 -3.77 11.19 -12.76
C GLY A 324 -2.76 10.18 -12.23
N PHE A 325 -1.84 9.75 -13.07
CA PHE A 325 -0.67 8.97 -12.68
C PHE A 325 0.49 9.21 -13.64
N LYS A 326 1.70 8.99 -13.16
CA LYS A 326 2.94 9.09 -13.96
C LYS A 326 3.43 7.70 -14.32
N ILE A 327 4.04 7.57 -15.47
CA ILE A 327 4.62 6.32 -15.97
C ILE A 327 6.13 6.51 -16.02
N PHE A 328 6.84 5.66 -15.29
CA PHE A 328 8.29 5.63 -15.30
C PHE A 328 8.78 4.33 -15.93
N LYS A 329 9.88 4.39 -16.65
CA LYS A 329 10.57 3.23 -17.22
C LYS A 329 11.91 3.10 -16.55
N LEU A 330 12.15 1.95 -15.91
CA LEU A 330 13.47 1.65 -15.38
C LEU A 330 14.41 1.33 -16.55
N SER A 331 15.48 2.10 -16.68
CA SER A 331 16.56 1.89 -17.63
C SER A 331 17.87 1.60 -16.89
N LYS A 332 18.88 1.15 -17.64
CA LYS A 332 20.23 1.04 -17.09
C LYS A 332 20.74 2.43 -16.76
N SER A 333 21.57 2.52 -15.70
CA SER A 333 22.25 3.77 -15.35
C SER A 333 23.11 4.26 -16.53
N ASN A 334 23.07 5.57 -16.76
CA ASN A 334 23.94 6.24 -17.72
C ASN A 334 25.40 6.28 -17.21
N PHE A 335 25.60 6.09 -15.89
CA PHE A 335 26.92 6.09 -15.28
C PHE A 335 27.44 4.67 -15.22
N PRO A 336 28.59 4.39 -15.86
CA PRO A 336 29.19 3.06 -15.85
C PRO A 336 29.54 2.67 -14.40
N ARG A 337 29.23 1.43 -14.02
CA ARG A 337 29.79 0.86 -12.79
C ARG A 337 31.29 0.75 -12.97
N VAL A 338 32.03 1.16 -11.96
CA VAL A 338 33.48 0.87 -11.89
C VAL A 338 33.60 -0.60 -11.45
N GLU A 339 33.89 -1.49 -12.41
CA GLU A 339 34.06 -2.93 -12.21
C GLU A 339 35.51 -3.34 -12.48
N PHE A 340 36.44 -2.39 -12.40
CA PHE A 340 37.87 -2.67 -12.57
C PHE A 340 38.41 -3.37 -11.31
N ALA A 341 38.98 -4.55 -11.51
CA ALA A 341 39.79 -5.24 -10.51
C ALA A 341 41.20 -5.39 -11.06
N PRO A 342 42.26 -5.06 -10.30
CA PRO A 342 43.63 -5.34 -10.69
C PRO A 342 43.83 -6.83 -10.95
N ASP A 343 44.56 -7.16 -12.00
CA ASP A 343 44.93 -8.54 -12.33
C ASP A 343 46.06 -8.98 -11.39
N PRO A 344 45.87 -10.01 -10.56
CA PRO A 344 46.85 -10.45 -9.58
C PRO A 344 48.13 -11.04 -10.22
N ASP A 345 48.06 -11.44 -11.50
CA ASP A 345 49.16 -12.01 -12.23
C ASP A 345 50.03 -10.97 -12.97
N LYS A 346 49.67 -9.66 -12.86
CA LYS A 346 50.37 -8.55 -13.51
C LYS A 346 51.04 -7.66 -12.50
N THR A 347 52.09 -6.98 -12.99
CA THR A 347 52.81 -5.96 -12.21
C THR A 347 51.93 -4.73 -11.95
N GLU A 348 52.29 -3.92 -10.96
CA GLU A 348 51.62 -2.68 -10.63
C GLU A 348 51.58 -1.72 -11.83
N ALA A 349 52.68 -1.61 -12.61
CA ALA A 349 52.71 -0.76 -13.79
C ALA A 349 51.75 -1.22 -14.89
N GLU A 350 51.67 -2.53 -15.14
CA GLU A 350 50.72 -3.10 -16.09
C GLU A 350 49.25 -2.91 -15.64
N ASN A 351 48.96 -3.04 -14.35
CA ASN A 351 47.63 -2.78 -13.80
C ASN A 351 47.26 -1.31 -13.89
N ILE A 352 48.19 -0.38 -13.75
CA ILE A 352 47.97 1.05 -13.96
C ILE A 352 47.58 1.34 -15.42
N GLU A 353 48.27 0.73 -16.40
CA GLU A 353 47.90 0.90 -17.81
C GLU A 353 46.54 0.27 -18.13
N LEU A 354 46.21 -0.91 -17.60
CA LEU A 354 44.87 -1.51 -17.72
C LEU A 354 43.81 -0.60 -17.14
N LEU A 355 44.05 0.03 -16.00
CA LEU A 355 43.10 0.99 -15.40
C LEU A 355 42.91 2.23 -16.30
N LYS A 356 44.01 2.77 -16.88
CA LYS A 356 43.91 3.89 -17.81
C LYS A 356 43.08 3.53 -19.05
N ASP A 357 43.34 2.36 -19.64
CA ASP A 357 42.60 1.89 -20.80
C ASP A 357 41.12 1.64 -20.48
N TYR A 358 40.86 1.07 -19.29
CA TYR A 358 39.49 0.90 -18.79
C TYR A 358 38.78 2.25 -18.63
N ILE A 359 39.43 3.25 -18.04
CA ILE A 359 38.88 4.61 -17.88
C ILE A 359 38.57 5.22 -19.25
N ARG A 360 39.54 5.19 -20.20
CA ARG A 360 39.34 5.72 -21.56
C ARG A 360 38.15 5.05 -22.29
N ALA A 361 38.05 3.72 -22.18
CA ALA A 361 36.96 2.97 -22.80
C ALA A 361 35.60 3.35 -22.20
N LYS A 362 35.54 3.57 -20.88
CA LYS A 362 34.30 3.99 -20.21
C LYS A 362 33.95 5.44 -20.53
N GLU A 363 34.89 6.35 -20.61
CA GLU A 363 34.69 7.73 -21.04
C GLU A 363 34.16 7.80 -22.48
N ALA A 364 34.76 7.04 -23.41
CA ALA A 364 34.31 6.97 -24.79
C ALA A 364 32.83 6.45 -24.87
N THR A 365 32.49 5.43 -24.08
CA THR A 365 31.12 4.89 -24.05
C THR A 365 30.12 5.88 -23.48
N PHE A 366 30.50 6.63 -22.46
CA PHE A 366 29.66 7.64 -21.85
C PHE A 366 29.28 8.76 -22.85
N HIS A 367 30.20 9.21 -23.71
CA HIS A 367 29.93 10.26 -24.70
C HIS A 367 29.08 9.80 -25.87
N PHE A 368 29.05 8.52 -26.21
CA PHE A 368 28.37 8.01 -27.42
C PHE A 368 26.92 7.56 -27.23
N GLN A 369 26.46 7.30 -25.99
CA GLN A 369 25.13 6.71 -25.69
C GLN A 369 24.24 7.59 -24.81
N TRP A 370 24.57 8.83 -24.65
CA TRP A 370 23.91 9.73 -23.71
C TRP A 370 22.65 10.36 -24.30
N GLU A 371 21.49 9.97 -23.78
CA GLU A 371 20.25 10.71 -23.96
C GLU A 371 20.12 11.74 -22.83
N ARG A 372 20.11 13.04 -23.20
CA ARG A 372 20.15 14.16 -22.24
C ARG A 372 19.07 14.10 -21.16
N GLU A 373 17.86 13.69 -21.53
CA GLU A 373 16.74 13.57 -20.59
C GLU A 373 16.99 12.46 -19.54
N THR A 374 17.46 11.30 -19.96
CA THR A 374 17.71 10.17 -19.04
C THR A 374 18.86 10.46 -18.07
N VAL A 375 19.87 11.21 -18.53
CA VAL A 375 20.98 11.66 -17.66
C VAL A 375 20.49 12.70 -16.68
N LEU A 376 19.63 13.62 -17.11
CA LEU A 376 19.06 14.65 -16.26
C LEU A 376 18.28 14.03 -15.10
N ASP A 377 17.38 13.08 -15.41
CA ASP A 377 16.60 12.34 -14.41
C ASP A 377 17.53 11.64 -13.40
N GLU A 378 18.55 10.93 -13.90
CA GLU A 378 19.45 10.19 -13.02
C GLU A 378 20.30 11.13 -12.14
N VAL A 379 20.78 12.22 -12.68
CA VAL A 379 21.57 13.21 -11.93
C VAL A 379 20.73 13.88 -10.85
N LEU A 380 19.50 14.27 -11.16
CA LEU A 380 18.58 14.85 -10.18
C LEU A 380 18.25 13.84 -9.07
N LEU A 381 17.93 12.58 -9.42
CA LEU A 381 17.71 11.52 -8.43
C LEU A 381 18.92 11.30 -7.51
N ARG A 382 20.14 11.22 -8.08
CA ARG A 382 21.37 11.05 -7.30
C ARG A 382 21.65 12.24 -6.37
N ASN A 383 21.17 13.42 -6.75
CA ASN A 383 21.20 14.61 -5.90
C ASN A 383 19.99 14.72 -4.98
N GLY A 384 19.18 13.66 -4.89
CA GLY A 384 18.07 13.51 -3.94
C GLY A 384 16.83 14.31 -4.31
N PHE A 385 16.61 14.67 -5.58
CA PHE A 385 15.32 15.12 -6.06
C PHE A 385 14.35 13.95 -6.16
N ILE A 386 13.09 14.19 -5.92
CA ILE A 386 12.03 13.25 -6.25
C ILE A 386 11.67 13.34 -7.72
N LEU A 387 11.11 12.27 -8.31
CA LEU A 387 10.74 12.23 -9.73
C LEU A 387 9.58 13.18 -10.10
N ASP A 388 9.00 13.88 -9.14
CA ASP A 388 7.96 14.90 -9.34
C ASP A 388 8.54 16.32 -9.33
N TYR A 389 9.66 16.51 -10.01
CA TYR A 389 10.27 17.83 -10.18
C TYR A 389 9.75 18.55 -11.43
N ALA A 390 9.78 19.86 -11.38
CA ALA A 390 9.55 20.73 -12.52
C ALA A 390 10.88 21.30 -13.03
N LEU A 391 11.00 21.46 -14.35
CA LEU A 391 12.13 22.11 -15.00
C LEU A 391 11.70 23.43 -15.62
N THR A 392 12.43 24.49 -15.32
CA THR A 392 12.23 25.79 -15.94
C THR A 392 13.55 26.26 -16.54
N ARG A 393 13.56 26.51 -17.87
CA ARG A 393 14.75 27.04 -18.53
C ARG A 393 15.03 28.48 -18.06
N ARG A 394 16.28 28.74 -17.72
CA ARG A 394 16.75 30.05 -17.27
C ARG A 394 17.34 30.83 -18.44
N THR A 395 16.65 31.88 -18.85
CA THR A 395 16.97 32.66 -20.07
C THR A 395 18.14 33.62 -19.89
N GLU A 396 18.51 33.96 -18.66
CA GLU A 396 19.69 34.76 -18.33
C GLU A 396 21.02 34.10 -18.71
N PHE A 397 21.04 32.79 -18.90
CA PHE A 397 22.21 32.05 -19.39
C PHE A 397 22.17 31.88 -20.89
N SER A 398 22.65 32.91 -21.60
CA SER A 398 22.59 32.94 -23.08
C SER A 398 23.59 31.99 -23.77
N LYS A 399 24.66 31.58 -23.09
CA LYS A 399 25.75 30.73 -23.62
C LYS A 399 25.67 29.28 -23.19
N ASN A 400 24.88 28.99 -22.16
CA ASN A 400 24.66 27.63 -21.69
C ASN A 400 23.17 27.37 -21.53
N GLU A 401 22.80 26.10 -21.66
CA GLU A 401 21.47 25.65 -21.37
C GLU A 401 21.34 25.26 -19.89
N VAL A 402 20.86 26.20 -19.08
CA VAL A 402 20.68 26.03 -17.63
C VAL A 402 19.20 25.93 -17.32
N PHE A 403 18.85 24.93 -16.52
CA PHE A 403 17.51 24.74 -15.99
C PHE A 403 17.48 24.96 -14.48
N LEU A 404 16.40 25.53 -14.00
CA LEU A 404 16.02 25.44 -12.58
C LEU A 404 15.18 24.16 -12.42
N ALA A 405 15.74 23.19 -11.73
CA ALA A 405 15.02 22.00 -11.26
C ALA A 405 14.44 22.29 -9.87
N LYS A 406 13.16 22.03 -9.68
CA LYS A 406 12.46 22.28 -8.41
C LYS A 406 11.49 21.15 -8.11
N ASP A 407 11.56 20.62 -6.89
CA ASP A 407 10.58 19.71 -6.34
C ASP A 407 9.92 20.29 -5.07
N ALA A 408 9.18 19.49 -4.32
CA ALA A 408 8.51 19.92 -3.09
C ALA A 408 9.48 20.29 -1.95
N PHE A 409 10.75 19.87 -2.02
CA PHE A 409 11.70 19.99 -0.91
C PHE A 409 12.89 20.87 -1.23
N LYS A 410 13.25 21.04 -2.48
CA LYS A 410 14.46 21.76 -2.89
C LYS A 410 14.42 22.26 -4.33
N GLU A 411 15.36 23.15 -4.63
CA GLU A 411 15.62 23.64 -5.97
C GLU A 411 17.13 23.70 -6.26
N SER A 412 17.52 23.53 -7.51
CA SER A 412 18.91 23.62 -7.97
C SER A 412 18.97 24.07 -9.43
N LEU A 413 19.98 24.84 -9.76
CA LEU A 413 20.35 25.06 -11.15
C LEU A 413 21.11 23.85 -11.66
N ILE A 414 20.82 23.40 -12.88
CA ILE A 414 21.49 22.28 -13.54
C ILE A 414 21.89 22.64 -14.97
N CYS A 415 23.12 22.28 -15.34
CA CYS A 415 23.66 22.44 -16.69
C CYS A 415 24.36 21.14 -17.13
N LEU A 416 23.91 20.58 -18.24
CA LEU A 416 24.47 19.35 -18.84
C LEU A 416 25.33 19.65 -20.07
N ASP A 417 25.77 20.90 -20.28
CA ASP A 417 26.63 21.26 -21.39
C ASP A 417 28.06 20.78 -21.14
N ALA A 418 28.73 20.30 -22.18
CA ALA A 418 30.09 19.80 -22.09
C ALA A 418 31.14 20.90 -21.77
N VAL A 419 30.79 22.17 -21.95
CA VAL A 419 31.66 23.32 -21.66
C VAL A 419 30.83 24.42 -21.00
N LEU A 420 31.26 24.89 -19.86
CA LEU A 420 30.68 26.07 -19.21
C LEU A 420 31.34 27.33 -19.73
N ALA A 421 30.52 28.30 -20.17
CA ALA A 421 30.97 29.63 -20.59
C ALA A 421 31.45 30.45 -19.37
N PRO A 422 32.43 31.33 -19.52
CA PRO A 422 32.91 32.21 -18.45
C PRO A 422 31.77 33.01 -17.81
N GLU A 423 30.82 33.49 -18.58
CA GLU A 423 29.67 34.28 -18.14
C GLU A 423 28.77 33.49 -17.18
N THR A 424 28.64 32.18 -17.45
CA THR A 424 27.88 31.27 -16.55
C THR A 424 28.59 31.08 -15.21
N VAL A 425 29.92 30.98 -15.22
CA VAL A 425 30.71 30.91 -13.98
C VAL A 425 30.63 32.24 -13.23
N ASP A 426 30.71 33.35 -13.92
CA ASP A 426 30.69 34.70 -13.34
C ASP A 426 29.34 35.04 -12.70
N TYR A 427 28.24 34.46 -13.17
CA TYR A 427 26.93 34.58 -12.56
C TYR A 427 26.93 34.22 -11.06
N PHE A 428 27.66 33.19 -10.70
CA PHE A 428 27.73 32.71 -9.31
C PHE A 428 28.62 33.56 -8.38
N LYS A 429 29.33 34.57 -8.90
CA LYS A 429 30.01 35.58 -8.06
C LYS A 429 29.02 36.37 -7.21
N THR A 430 27.85 36.65 -7.77
CA THR A 430 26.79 37.44 -7.14
C THR A 430 25.61 36.61 -6.66
N HIS A 431 25.43 35.39 -7.17
CA HIS A 431 24.32 34.49 -6.88
C HIS A 431 24.79 33.24 -6.14
N LYS A 432 25.29 33.44 -4.91
CA LYS A 432 25.94 32.38 -4.11
C LYS A 432 24.94 31.47 -3.38
N ASP A 433 23.65 31.77 -3.46
CA ASP A 433 22.62 31.04 -2.70
C ASP A 433 22.08 29.81 -3.45
N TYR A 434 22.28 29.75 -4.74
CA TYR A 434 21.84 28.61 -5.54
C TYR A 434 22.72 27.38 -5.36
N PHE A 435 22.10 26.21 -5.34
CA PHE A 435 22.76 24.96 -5.64
C PHE A 435 22.99 24.87 -7.15
N PHE A 436 24.15 24.39 -7.56
CA PHE A 436 24.47 24.25 -8.97
C PHE A 436 25.05 22.85 -9.27
N ILE A 437 24.45 22.18 -10.24
CA ILE A 437 24.83 20.83 -10.69
C ILE A 437 25.36 20.95 -12.11
N CYS A 438 26.56 20.44 -12.38
CA CYS A 438 27.15 20.45 -13.73
C CYS A 438 28.06 19.27 -13.97
N LEU A 439 28.38 19.01 -15.25
CA LEU A 439 29.37 18.01 -15.63
C LEU A 439 30.74 18.37 -15.10
N GLU A 440 31.43 17.37 -14.53
CA GLU A 440 32.84 17.54 -14.14
C GLU A 440 33.72 17.91 -15.33
N LEU A 441 33.47 17.27 -16.50
CA LEU A 441 34.17 17.54 -17.76
C LEU A 441 33.96 18.97 -18.31
N ALA A 442 32.91 19.66 -17.92
CA ALA A 442 32.65 21.05 -18.33
C ALA A 442 33.54 22.05 -17.61
N LEU A 443 34.30 21.61 -16.62
CA LEU A 443 35.11 22.43 -15.72
C LEU A 443 36.58 22.20 -15.98
N ASP A 444 37.30 23.25 -16.40
CA ASP A 444 38.74 23.32 -16.21
C ASP A 444 39.10 23.66 -14.75
N THR A 445 40.35 23.51 -14.38
CA THR A 445 40.83 23.77 -13.00
C THR A 445 40.43 25.16 -12.48
N THR A 446 40.47 26.18 -13.34
CA THR A 446 40.17 27.56 -12.96
C THR A 446 38.67 27.75 -12.72
N LYS A 447 37.84 27.24 -13.61
CA LYS A 447 36.37 27.31 -13.45
C LYS A 447 35.91 26.53 -12.22
N LYS A 448 36.46 25.34 -12.02
CA LYS A 448 36.15 24.50 -10.84
C LYS A 448 36.52 25.21 -9.54
N TRP A 449 37.72 25.83 -9.51
CA TRP A 449 38.16 26.57 -8.33
C TRP A 449 37.27 27.79 -8.07
N ASN A 450 36.95 28.58 -9.09
CA ASN A 450 36.09 29.76 -8.98
C ASN A 450 34.68 29.39 -8.49
N LEU A 451 34.04 28.37 -9.09
CA LEU A 451 32.72 27.91 -8.67
C LEU A 451 32.75 27.37 -7.24
N LYS A 452 33.76 26.58 -6.89
CA LYS A 452 33.91 26.05 -5.53
C LYS A 452 34.15 27.14 -4.50
N HIS A 453 34.90 28.18 -4.87
CA HIS A 453 35.12 29.35 -4.02
C HIS A 453 33.83 30.14 -3.75
N HIS A 454 32.96 30.25 -4.74
CA HIS A 454 31.70 31.01 -4.62
C HIS A 454 30.56 30.21 -4.01
N LEU A 455 30.43 28.93 -4.37
CA LEU A 455 29.30 28.08 -4.02
C LEU A 455 29.60 27.08 -2.85
N GLY A 456 30.88 26.78 -2.60
CA GLY A 456 31.27 25.80 -1.58
C GLY A 456 30.62 24.43 -1.83
N ASP A 457 29.92 23.92 -0.83
CA ASP A 457 29.23 22.61 -0.88
C ASP A 457 27.96 22.61 -1.74
N LYS A 458 27.53 23.78 -2.20
CA LYS A 458 26.37 23.93 -3.12
C LYS A 458 26.74 23.57 -4.57
N LEU A 459 28.03 23.48 -4.91
CA LEU A 459 28.49 22.95 -6.19
C LEU A 459 28.48 21.42 -6.15
N LYS A 460 27.77 20.79 -7.07
CA LYS A 460 27.78 19.34 -7.30
C LYS A 460 28.22 19.07 -8.72
N THR A 461 29.22 18.19 -8.86
CA THR A 461 29.74 17.75 -10.18
C THR A 461 29.55 16.25 -10.33
N PHE A 462 29.39 15.78 -11.56
CA PHE A 462 29.17 14.37 -11.88
C PHE A 462 29.86 13.97 -13.17
#